data_162907448fa4e1a1372bd17de020b233
#
_entry.id   162907448fa4e1a1372bd17de020b233
#
_cell.length_a   1.000
_cell.length_b   1.000
_cell.length_c   1.000
_cell.angle_alpha   90.00
_cell.angle_beta   90.00
_cell.angle_gamma   90.00
#
_symmetry.space_group_name_H-M   'P 1'
#
loop_
_entity.id
_entity.type
_entity.pdbx_description
1 polymer ?
#
loop_
_entity_poly.entity_id
_entity_poly.type
_entity_poly.pdbx_seq_one_letter_code
_entity_poly.pdbx_strand_id
1 'polypeptide(L)'
;MSKFFLKTDVEEIVSRVSEVAKDLSGKTILISGGRGFLGRHYTEIFLMLNENVLDEPAKVIVLDNFISAGEEGRRVPKYPNIEFIEHNVIEPFDPECKVDYIIHAAGIASPFYYRANPIETLDVAITGTKNMLDLAKKNNARITFFSSSEVYGDPDPAQVPMQESYRGNVSSMGPRACYDESKRVGETLCYIYHEYYGVHTNMIRPFNVYGPGMQENDYRVLPNFASRIKGNLPLHIYGQGSQTRTFCYLTDAMVGFLLVNLRGVPGEVYNIGNPKPEISIEELVDNIGEVLGRTIPCDIVDYPDSYPA
;
A
#
# COMPACT_ATOMS: atom_id res chain seq x y z
N MET A 1 -14.58 16.17 -9.60
CA MET A 1 -13.51 15.13 -9.58
C MET A 1 -12.84 15.16 -8.23
N SER A 2 -12.59 14.00 -7.66
CA SER A 2 -11.82 13.89 -6.41
C SER A 2 -10.40 14.40 -6.65
N LYS A 3 -9.80 15.10 -5.67
CA LYS A 3 -8.42 15.57 -5.72
C LYS A 3 -7.38 14.43 -5.54
N PHE A 4 -7.84 13.17 -5.40
CA PHE A 4 -7.02 12.06 -4.92
C PHE A 4 -6.65 11.04 -5.98
N PHE A 5 -7.22 11.12 -7.16
CA PHE A 5 -6.87 10.23 -8.27
C PHE A 5 -7.04 10.98 -9.60
N LEU A 6 -6.29 10.53 -10.58
CA LEU A 6 -6.48 10.94 -11.98
C LEU A 6 -7.38 9.89 -12.64
N LYS A 7 -8.40 10.34 -13.34
CA LYS A 7 -9.30 9.44 -14.06
C LYS A 7 -8.54 8.63 -15.11
N THR A 8 -7.56 9.25 -15.77
CA THR A 8 -6.68 8.59 -16.74
C THR A 8 -5.90 7.44 -16.16
N ASP A 9 -5.43 7.55 -14.89
CA ASP A 9 -4.72 6.47 -14.22
C ASP A 9 -5.64 5.28 -13.96
N VAL A 10 -6.88 5.55 -13.51
CA VAL A 10 -7.88 4.50 -13.28
C VAL A 10 -8.26 3.81 -14.59
N GLU A 11 -8.46 4.59 -15.68
CA GLU A 11 -8.74 4.07 -17.02
C GLU A 11 -7.61 3.17 -17.54
N GLU A 12 -6.35 3.60 -17.35
CA GLU A 12 -5.18 2.80 -17.72
C GLU A 12 -5.14 1.48 -16.94
N ILE A 13 -5.27 1.54 -15.60
CA ILE A 13 -5.25 0.35 -14.75
C ILE A 13 -6.34 -0.64 -15.18
N VAL A 14 -7.58 -0.16 -15.32
CA VAL A 14 -8.73 -0.99 -15.71
C VAL A 14 -8.50 -1.62 -17.08
N SER A 15 -8.00 -0.86 -18.05
CA SER A 15 -7.68 -1.37 -19.39
C SER A 15 -6.66 -2.53 -19.32
N ARG A 16 -5.62 -2.39 -18.49
CA ARG A 16 -4.53 -3.40 -18.36
C ARG A 16 -4.98 -4.67 -17.62
N VAL A 17 -6.01 -4.61 -16.79
CA VAL A 17 -6.48 -5.77 -16.01
C VAL A 17 -7.84 -6.31 -16.45
N SER A 18 -8.49 -5.71 -17.44
CA SER A 18 -9.87 -6.00 -17.85
C SER A 18 -10.15 -7.50 -18.01
N GLU A 19 -9.28 -8.24 -18.70
CA GLU A 19 -9.48 -9.68 -18.93
C GLU A 19 -9.45 -10.50 -17.65
N VAL A 20 -8.49 -10.23 -16.74
CA VAL A 20 -8.38 -10.98 -15.48
C VAL A 20 -9.45 -10.54 -14.48
N ALA A 21 -9.91 -9.30 -14.57
CA ALA A 21 -10.91 -8.75 -13.67
C ALA A 21 -12.31 -9.35 -13.89
N LYS A 22 -12.59 -9.98 -15.05
CA LYS A 22 -13.88 -10.65 -15.31
C LYS A 22 -14.21 -11.73 -14.27
N ASP A 23 -13.22 -12.32 -13.63
CA ASP A 23 -13.40 -13.30 -12.54
C ASP A 23 -14.08 -12.69 -11.28
N LEU A 24 -14.13 -11.35 -11.21
CA LEU A 24 -14.79 -10.63 -10.11
C LEU A 24 -16.29 -10.44 -10.35
N SER A 25 -16.82 -10.82 -11.50
CA SER A 25 -18.25 -10.68 -11.82
C SER A 25 -19.11 -11.38 -10.76
N GLY A 26 -20.02 -10.63 -10.12
CA GLY A 26 -20.89 -11.10 -9.06
C GLY A 26 -20.21 -11.50 -7.74
N LYS A 27 -18.91 -11.20 -7.57
CA LYS A 27 -18.15 -11.54 -6.35
C LYS A 27 -18.27 -10.47 -5.28
N THR A 28 -18.01 -10.88 -4.04
CA THR A 28 -17.88 -9.96 -2.91
C THR A 28 -16.41 -9.80 -2.53
N ILE A 29 -15.93 -8.56 -2.54
CA ILE A 29 -14.58 -8.17 -2.19
C ILE A 29 -14.61 -7.37 -0.89
N LEU A 30 -13.78 -7.73 0.09
CA LEU A 30 -13.57 -6.97 1.30
C LEU A 30 -12.20 -6.30 1.24
N ILE A 31 -12.14 -4.99 1.49
CA ILE A 31 -10.92 -4.20 1.54
C ILE A 31 -10.79 -3.62 2.93
N SER A 32 -9.78 -4.00 3.69
CA SER A 32 -9.43 -3.35 4.94
C SER A 32 -8.33 -2.30 4.72
N GLY A 33 -8.42 -1.16 5.42
CA GLY A 33 -7.57 0.02 5.14
C GLY A 33 -7.96 0.74 3.85
N GLY A 34 -9.24 0.63 3.47
CA GLY A 34 -9.72 1.11 2.17
C GLY A 34 -9.83 2.63 2.05
N ARG A 35 -9.58 3.39 3.11
CA ARG A 35 -9.56 4.87 3.08
C ARG A 35 -8.15 5.45 3.12
N GLY A 36 -7.13 4.59 3.21
CA GLY A 36 -5.72 4.94 3.01
C GLY A 36 -5.39 5.26 1.53
N PHE A 37 -4.12 5.57 1.26
CA PHE A 37 -3.65 5.93 -0.09
C PHE A 37 -4.03 4.88 -1.14
N LEU A 38 -3.59 3.64 -0.99
CA LEU A 38 -3.85 2.56 -1.95
C LEU A 38 -5.30 2.09 -1.94
N GLY A 39 -5.92 2.02 -0.75
CA GLY A 39 -7.29 1.56 -0.60
C GLY A 39 -8.32 2.40 -1.35
N ARG A 40 -8.13 3.72 -1.41
CA ARG A 40 -8.98 4.63 -2.20
C ARG A 40 -8.88 4.36 -3.70
N HIS A 41 -7.70 4.03 -4.20
CA HIS A 41 -7.53 3.67 -5.61
C HIS A 41 -8.23 2.35 -5.95
N TYR A 42 -8.16 1.35 -5.07
CA TYR A 42 -8.96 0.14 -5.23
C TYR A 42 -10.45 0.45 -5.36
N THR A 43 -10.98 1.34 -4.51
CA THR A 43 -12.39 1.75 -4.55
C THR A 43 -12.77 2.31 -5.93
N GLU A 44 -11.98 3.22 -6.48
CA GLU A 44 -12.25 3.83 -7.80
C GLU A 44 -12.07 2.83 -8.94
N ILE A 45 -11.10 1.93 -8.84
CA ILE A 45 -10.89 0.86 -9.82
C ILE A 45 -12.09 -0.09 -9.83
N PHE A 46 -12.57 -0.53 -8.68
CA PHE A 46 -13.74 -1.41 -8.60
C PHE A 46 -15.02 -0.72 -9.09
N LEU A 47 -15.16 0.58 -8.82
CA LEU A 47 -16.27 1.35 -9.39
C LEU A 47 -16.24 1.31 -10.91
N MET A 48 -15.08 1.59 -11.52
CA MET A 48 -14.93 1.59 -12.98
C MET A 48 -15.05 0.18 -13.59
N LEU A 49 -14.54 -0.85 -12.90
CA LEU A 49 -14.72 -2.25 -13.32
C LEU A 49 -16.20 -2.63 -13.35
N ASN A 50 -16.96 -2.27 -12.30
CA ASN A 50 -18.39 -2.51 -12.22
C ASN A 50 -19.17 -1.82 -13.34
N GLU A 51 -18.75 -0.62 -13.73
CA GLU A 51 -19.43 0.15 -14.76
C GLU A 51 -19.12 -0.31 -16.19
N ASN A 52 -17.89 -0.81 -16.44
CA ASN A 52 -17.43 -0.97 -17.82
C ASN A 52 -16.93 -2.37 -18.19
N VAL A 53 -16.70 -3.27 -17.23
CA VAL A 53 -16.02 -4.54 -17.49
C VAL A 53 -16.78 -5.75 -16.99
N LEU A 54 -17.40 -5.68 -15.80
CA LEU A 54 -18.04 -6.84 -15.19
C LEU A 54 -19.47 -7.01 -15.68
N ASP A 55 -19.83 -8.25 -16.06
CA ASP A 55 -21.20 -8.59 -16.48
C ASP A 55 -22.20 -8.42 -15.33
N GLU A 56 -21.79 -8.82 -14.11
CA GLU A 56 -22.52 -8.59 -12.86
C GLU A 56 -21.63 -7.74 -11.93
N PRO A 57 -22.13 -6.61 -11.40
CA PRO A 57 -21.33 -5.80 -10.51
C PRO A 57 -20.84 -6.57 -9.28
N ALA A 58 -19.55 -6.41 -8.95
CA ALA A 58 -18.99 -6.92 -7.71
C ALA A 58 -19.47 -6.07 -6.52
N LYS A 59 -19.80 -6.71 -5.39
CA LYS A 59 -20.03 -6.02 -4.11
C LYS A 59 -18.69 -5.74 -3.46
N VAL A 60 -18.44 -4.51 -3.03
CA VAL A 60 -17.21 -4.11 -2.33
C VAL A 60 -17.54 -3.63 -0.92
N ILE A 61 -16.93 -4.26 0.09
CA ILE A 61 -17.03 -3.85 1.49
C ILE A 61 -15.70 -3.22 1.88
N VAL A 62 -15.73 -1.97 2.32
CA VAL A 62 -14.54 -1.18 2.64
C VAL A 62 -14.52 -0.91 4.14
N LEU A 63 -13.54 -1.47 4.85
CA LEU A 63 -13.32 -1.27 6.27
C LEU A 63 -12.17 -0.29 6.50
N ASP A 64 -12.35 0.67 7.40
CA ASP A 64 -11.30 1.58 7.85
C ASP A 64 -11.62 2.18 9.22
N ASN A 65 -10.63 2.43 10.06
CA ASN A 65 -10.77 3.12 11.33
C ASN A 65 -10.32 4.59 11.28
N PHE A 66 -9.90 5.06 10.10
CA PHE A 66 -9.49 6.43 9.78
C PHE A 66 -8.27 6.96 10.54
N ILE A 67 -7.47 6.14 11.23
CA ILE A 67 -6.27 6.60 11.96
C ILE A 67 -5.31 7.33 11.01
N SER A 68 -5.05 6.75 9.83
CA SER A 68 -4.11 7.30 8.84
C SER A 68 -4.78 7.87 7.59
N ALA A 69 -6.10 7.96 7.56
CA ALA A 69 -6.85 8.37 6.38
C ALA A 69 -6.82 9.89 6.09
N GLY A 70 -6.46 10.70 7.09
CA GLY A 70 -6.54 12.16 7.02
C GLY A 70 -7.98 12.69 6.91
N GLU A 71 -8.15 14.01 6.83
CA GLU A 71 -9.49 14.63 6.73
C GLU A 71 -10.26 14.14 5.50
N GLU A 72 -9.58 14.01 4.39
CA GLU A 72 -10.21 13.63 3.13
C GLU A 72 -10.59 12.15 3.09
N GLY A 73 -9.81 11.29 3.73
CA GLY A 73 -10.18 9.89 3.88
C GLY A 73 -11.47 9.70 4.69
N ARG A 74 -11.78 10.64 5.58
CA ARG A 74 -13.03 10.65 6.39
C ARG A 74 -14.26 11.04 5.57
N ARG A 75 -14.09 11.66 4.40
CA ARG A 75 -15.19 11.98 3.50
C ARG A 75 -15.59 10.75 2.70
N VAL A 76 -16.59 10.04 3.16
CA VAL A 76 -17.05 8.79 2.57
C VAL A 76 -18.09 9.09 1.47
N PRO A 77 -17.77 8.83 0.18
CA PRO A 77 -18.75 8.98 -0.89
C PRO A 77 -19.76 7.82 -0.85
N LYS A 78 -20.91 8.04 -1.47
CA LYS A 78 -21.88 6.97 -1.72
C LYS A 78 -21.71 6.47 -3.14
N TYR A 79 -21.39 5.20 -3.29
CA TYR A 79 -21.25 4.55 -4.58
C TYR A 79 -22.19 3.33 -4.68
N PRO A 80 -22.71 3.02 -5.89
CA PRO A 80 -23.40 1.76 -6.11
C PRO A 80 -22.48 0.57 -5.80
N ASN A 81 -23.02 -0.45 -5.14
CA ASN A 81 -22.30 -1.69 -4.83
C ASN A 81 -21.02 -1.56 -3.97
N ILE A 82 -20.76 -0.37 -3.39
CA ILE A 82 -19.64 -0.14 -2.48
C ILE A 82 -20.17 0.34 -1.13
N GLU A 83 -19.90 -0.45 -0.10
CA GLU A 83 -20.33 -0.19 1.28
C GLU A 83 -19.11 0.19 2.11
N PHE A 84 -19.16 1.32 2.80
CA PHE A 84 -18.10 1.78 3.68
C PHE A 84 -18.55 1.58 5.15
N ILE A 85 -17.70 0.89 5.91
CA ILE A 85 -17.96 0.59 7.32
C ILE A 85 -16.77 1.09 8.14
N GLU A 86 -17.06 1.97 9.11
CA GLU A 86 -16.05 2.33 10.12
C GLU A 86 -15.81 1.12 11.02
N HIS A 87 -14.62 0.54 10.94
CA HIS A 87 -14.28 -0.65 11.69
C HIS A 87 -12.78 -0.74 11.94
N ASN A 88 -12.41 -1.13 13.16
CA ASN A 88 -11.05 -1.44 13.51
C ASN A 88 -10.81 -2.95 13.34
N VAL A 89 -9.89 -3.33 12.46
CA VAL A 89 -9.62 -4.75 12.13
C VAL A 89 -9.10 -5.59 13.31
N ILE A 90 -8.66 -4.94 14.41
CA ILE A 90 -8.31 -5.67 15.64
C ILE A 90 -9.54 -6.29 16.31
N GLU A 91 -10.74 -5.79 16.01
CA GLU A 91 -11.99 -6.42 16.39
C GLU A 91 -12.45 -7.39 15.29
N PRO A 92 -13.05 -8.54 15.65
CA PRO A 92 -13.62 -9.45 14.66
C PRO A 92 -14.69 -8.77 13.81
N PHE A 93 -14.67 -9.04 12.51
CA PHE A 93 -15.70 -8.59 11.57
C PHE A 93 -16.39 -9.79 10.93
N ASP A 94 -17.71 -9.77 10.94
CA ASP A 94 -18.53 -10.84 10.34
C ASP A 94 -19.60 -10.20 9.43
N PRO A 95 -19.35 -10.14 8.10
CA PRO A 95 -20.34 -9.63 7.16
C PRO A 95 -21.53 -10.57 7.02
N GLU A 96 -22.73 -10.02 6.74
CA GLU A 96 -23.94 -10.81 6.52
C GLU A 96 -23.95 -11.63 5.22
N CYS A 97 -22.90 -11.49 4.39
CA CYS A 97 -22.78 -12.16 3.10
C CYS A 97 -21.43 -12.89 2.99
N LYS A 98 -21.38 -13.86 2.08
CA LYS A 98 -20.14 -14.55 1.73
C LYS A 98 -19.14 -13.57 1.14
N VAL A 99 -17.87 -13.64 1.56
CA VAL A 99 -16.76 -12.92 0.98
C VAL A 99 -15.92 -13.85 0.11
N ASP A 100 -15.61 -13.44 -1.12
CA ASP A 100 -14.81 -14.24 -2.05
C ASP A 100 -13.34 -13.81 -2.07
N TYR A 101 -13.07 -12.51 -1.90
CA TYR A 101 -11.72 -11.92 -1.90
C TYR A 101 -11.55 -10.96 -0.73
N ILE A 102 -10.39 -11.03 -0.09
CA ILE A 102 -10.00 -10.08 0.96
C ILE A 102 -8.69 -9.39 0.55
N ILE A 103 -8.73 -8.08 0.48
CA ILE A 103 -7.56 -7.22 0.26
C ILE A 103 -7.23 -6.59 1.61
N HIS A 104 -6.28 -7.18 2.32
CA HIS A 104 -5.90 -6.72 3.66
C HIS A 104 -4.77 -5.68 3.55
N ALA A 105 -5.17 -4.43 3.31
CA ALA A 105 -4.28 -3.28 3.22
C ALA A 105 -4.29 -2.39 4.48
N ALA A 106 -5.03 -2.78 5.52
CA ALA A 106 -4.97 -2.11 6.81
C ALA A 106 -3.56 -2.21 7.40
N GLY A 107 -3.00 -1.06 7.76
CA GLY A 107 -1.67 -0.96 8.34
C GLY A 107 -1.25 0.51 8.46
N ILE A 108 -0.48 0.81 9.49
CA ILE A 108 -0.01 2.17 9.75
C ILE A 108 1.37 2.32 9.10
N ALA A 109 1.41 2.78 7.85
CA ALA A 109 2.60 2.72 6.98
C ALA A 109 3.44 4.01 6.92
N SER A 110 2.90 5.16 7.32
CA SER A 110 3.68 6.41 7.32
C SER A 110 4.48 6.55 8.61
N PRO A 111 5.78 6.96 8.54
CA PRO A 111 6.62 7.20 9.73
C PRO A 111 5.98 8.13 10.75
N PHE A 112 5.26 9.13 10.30
CA PHE A 112 4.50 10.03 11.17
C PHE A 112 3.48 9.27 12.04
N TYR A 113 2.72 8.35 11.44
CA TYR A 113 1.65 7.64 12.13
C TYR A 113 2.15 6.45 12.96
N TYR A 114 3.03 5.59 12.43
CA TYR A 114 3.47 4.41 13.19
C TYR A 114 4.35 4.76 14.41
N ARG A 115 5.02 5.90 14.39
CA ARG A 115 5.75 6.40 15.55
C ARG A 115 4.85 7.00 16.62
N ALA A 116 3.74 7.59 16.20
CA ALA A 116 2.70 8.09 17.11
C ALA A 116 1.84 6.96 17.70
N ASN A 117 1.72 5.83 16.98
CA ASN A 117 0.86 4.70 17.35
C ASN A 117 1.62 3.35 17.20
N PRO A 118 2.74 3.14 17.94
CA PRO A 118 3.60 1.97 17.73
C PRO A 118 2.95 0.65 18.16
N ILE A 119 2.14 0.65 19.20
CA ILE A 119 1.43 -0.54 19.68
C ILE A 119 0.30 -0.88 18.71
N GLU A 120 -0.50 0.08 18.30
CA GLU A 120 -1.58 -0.09 17.34
C GLU A 120 -1.04 -0.61 15.99
N THR A 121 0.19 -0.22 15.62
CA THR A 121 0.86 -0.73 14.42
C THR A 121 1.09 -2.25 14.51
N LEU A 122 1.53 -2.73 15.67
CA LEU A 122 1.69 -4.17 15.93
C LEU A 122 0.34 -4.89 16.06
N ASP A 123 -0.63 -4.29 16.77
CA ASP A 123 -1.95 -4.89 16.97
C ASP A 123 -2.69 -5.11 15.64
N VAL A 124 -2.64 -4.15 14.74
CA VAL A 124 -3.20 -4.30 13.39
C VAL A 124 -2.52 -5.44 12.64
N ALA A 125 -1.20 -5.56 12.74
CA ALA A 125 -0.46 -6.60 12.03
C ALA A 125 -0.63 -7.99 12.64
N ILE A 126 -0.83 -8.12 13.93
CA ILE A 126 -1.00 -9.42 14.61
C ILE A 126 -2.48 -9.77 14.70
N THR A 127 -3.22 -9.01 15.49
CA THR A 127 -4.64 -9.29 15.76
C THR A 127 -5.50 -9.03 14.53
N GLY A 128 -5.28 -7.88 13.85
CA GLY A 128 -6.02 -7.53 12.66
C GLY A 128 -5.81 -8.51 11.52
N THR A 129 -4.56 -8.88 11.24
CA THR A 129 -4.26 -9.87 10.20
C THR A 129 -4.86 -11.23 10.54
N LYS A 130 -4.78 -11.65 11.81
CA LYS A 130 -5.40 -12.91 12.25
C LYS A 130 -6.92 -12.89 12.04
N ASN A 131 -7.61 -11.82 12.40
CA ASN A 131 -9.05 -11.69 12.19
C ASN A 131 -9.44 -11.78 10.70
N MET A 132 -8.65 -11.14 9.82
CA MET A 132 -8.89 -11.22 8.36
C MET A 132 -8.59 -12.61 7.80
N LEU A 133 -7.59 -13.32 8.33
CA LEU A 133 -7.28 -14.69 7.95
C LEU A 133 -8.35 -15.68 8.47
N ASP A 134 -8.87 -15.49 9.67
CA ASP A 134 -10.00 -16.29 10.21
C ASP A 134 -11.26 -16.07 9.36
N LEU A 135 -11.53 -14.82 8.94
CA LEU A 135 -12.62 -14.52 8.02
C LEU A 135 -12.41 -15.18 6.65
N ALA A 136 -11.19 -15.15 6.11
CA ALA A 136 -10.85 -15.82 4.87
C ALA A 136 -11.08 -17.33 4.96
N LYS A 137 -10.63 -17.95 6.05
CA LYS A 137 -10.85 -19.37 6.35
C LYS A 137 -12.35 -19.71 6.42
N LYS A 138 -13.14 -18.93 7.16
CA LYS A 138 -14.60 -19.11 7.31
C LYS A 138 -15.32 -19.08 5.96
N ASN A 139 -14.92 -18.18 5.07
CA ASN A 139 -15.57 -17.95 3.78
C ASN A 139 -14.98 -18.78 2.63
N ASN A 140 -13.88 -19.49 2.85
CA ASN A 140 -13.03 -20.07 1.78
C ASN A 140 -12.64 -18.99 0.75
N ALA A 141 -12.27 -17.81 1.25
CA ALA A 141 -11.90 -16.65 0.46
C ALA A 141 -10.39 -16.65 0.15
N ARG A 142 -10.04 -16.03 -0.98
CA ARG A 142 -8.65 -15.66 -1.26
C ARG A 142 -8.33 -14.39 -0.48
N ILE A 143 -7.19 -14.36 0.21
CA ILE A 143 -6.71 -13.16 0.92
C ILE A 143 -5.34 -12.73 0.44
N THR A 144 -5.19 -11.43 0.20
CA THR A 144 -3.89 -10.80 -0.10
C THR A 144 -3.53 -9.82 1.00
N PHE A 145 -2.38 -10.08 1.64
CA PHE A 145 -1.82 -9.22 2.69
C PHE A 145 -0.84 -8.20 2.10
N PHE A 146 -1.01 -6.94 2.46
CA PHE A 146 -0.07 -5.87 2.10
C PHE A 146 1.08 -5.82 3.10
N SER A 147 2.18 -6.46 2.73
CA SER A 147 3.48 -6.36 3.39
C SER A 147 4.20 -5.06 2.95
N SER A 148 5.51 -5.07 2.87
CA SER A 148 6.35 -3.93 2.49
C SER A 148 7.73 -4.40 2.07
N SER A 149 8.44 -3.63 1.24
CA SER A 149 9.88 -3.80 1.02
C SER A 149 10.73 -3.65 2.29
N GLU A 150 10.18 -3.03 3.33
CA GLU A 150 10.86 -2.85 4.62
C GLU A 150 11.14 -4.17 5.38
N VAL A 151 10.51 -5.28 4.96
CA VAL A 151 10.86 -6.62 5.47
C VAL A 151 12.29 -7.03 5.15
N TYR A 152 12.93 -6.36 4.18
CA TYR A 152 14.32 -6.57 3.82
C TYR A 152 15.31 -5.77 4.67
N GLY A 153 14.84 -4.71 5.35
CA GLY A 153 15.68 -3.84 6.18
C GLY A 153 16.76 -3.14 5.40
N ASP A 154 17.99 -3.22 5.90
CA ASP A 154 19.21 -2.72 5.25
C ASP A 154 19.88 -3.86 4.46
N PRO A 155 19.59 -4.01 3.16
CA PRO A 155 20.03 -5.18 2.40
C PRO A 155 21.53 -5.11 2.11
N ASP A 156 22.18 -6.29 2.07
CA ASP A 156 23.52 -6.41 1.51
C ASP A 156 23.49 -5.88 0.08
N PRO A 157 24.41 -4.98 -0.31
CA PRO A 157 24.50 -4.46 -1.68
C PRO A 157 24.57 -5.55 -2.78
N ALA A 158 25.15 -6.71 -2.47
CA ALA A 158 25.18 -7.85 -3.38
C ALA A 158 23.80 -8.51 -3.61
N GLN A 159 22.80 -8.18 -2.80
CA GLN A 159 21.43 -8.69 -2.90
C GLN A 159 20.46 -7.70 -3.57
N VAL A 160 20.95 -6.57 -4.06
CA VAL A 160 20.15 -5.58 -4.78
C VAL A 160 20.23 -5.84 -6.30
N PRO A 161 19.08 -5.95 -7.01
CA PRO A 161 17.70 -5.90 -6.52
C PRO A 161 17.30 -7.16 -5.73
N MET A 162 16.61 -6.96 -4.60
CA MET A 162 16.21 -8.04 -3.70
C MET A 162 15.23 -9.00 -4.39
N GLN A 163 15.48 -10.29 -4.22
CA GLN A 163 14.54 -11.35 -4.59
C GLN A 163 13.66 -11.73 -3.41
N GLU A 164 12.48 -12.27 -3.66
CA GLU A 164 11.53 -12.66 -2.62
C GLU A 164 12.09 -13.67 -1.60
N SER A 165 13.05 -14.49 -2.02
CA SER A 165 13.76 -15.47 -1.17
C SER A 165 14.79 -14.85 -0.21
N TYR A 166 15.15 -13.57 -0.40
CA TYR A 166 16.09 -12.88 0.48
C TYR A 166 15.47 -12.63 1.85
N ARG A 167 16.16 -13.07 2.93
CA ARG A 167 15.61 -13.02 4.30
C ARG A 167 15.64 -11.65 4.94
N GLY A 168 16.43 -10.73 4.37
CA GLY A 168 16.57 -9.38 4.87
C GLY A 168 17.52 -9.24 6.07
N ASN A 169 17.81 -7.99 6.43
CA ASN A 169 18.61 -7.58 7.57
C ASN A 169 17.84 -6.50 8.34
N VAL A 170 16.91 -6.93 9.19
CA VAL A 170 16.00 -6.08 9.95
C VAL A 170 16.40 -6.10 11.42
N SER A 171 16.41 -4.91 12.06
CA SER A 171 16.60 -4.80 13.50
C SER A 171 15.25 -4.87 14.22
N SER A 172 15.16 -5.71 15.25
CA SER A 172 14.00 -5.75 16.15
C SER A 172 13.97 -4.58 17.15
N MET A 173 15.01 -3.74 17.16
CA MET A 173 15.16 -2.60 18.04
C MET A 173 15.26 -1.31 17.24
N GLY A 174 14.62 -0.26 17.75
CA GLY A 174 14.70 1.07 17.14
C GLY A 174 13.33 1.65 16.76
N PRO A 175 13.31 2.91 16.29
CA PRO A 175 12.08 3.67 16.10
C PRO A 175 11.20 3.18 14.94
N ARG A 176 11.74 2.33 14.07
CA ARG A 176 11.03 1.70 12.95
C ARG A 176 10.60 0.26 13.23
N ALA A 177 11.16 -0.36 14.27
CA ALA A 177 10.97 -1.79 14.53
C ALA A 177 9.50 -2.21 14.60
N CYS A 178 8.62 -1.37 15.18
CA CYS A 178 7.19 -1.65 15.23
C CYS A 178 6.57 -1.82 13.82
N TYR A 179 7.02 -1.05 12.82
CA TYR A 179 6.52 -1.17 11.45
C TYR A 179 7.16 -2.35 10.71
N ASP A 180 8.49 -2.44 10.74
CA ASP A 180 9.23 -3.44 9.98
C ASP A 180 8.86 -4.85 10.45
N GLU A 181 8.85 -5.09 11.77
CA GLU A 181 8.43 -6.37 12.36
C GLU A 181 6.92 -6.62 12.21
N SER A 182 6.08 -5.58 12.16
CA SER A 182 4.65 -5.74 11.89
C SER A 182 4.41 -6.41 10.52
N LYS A 183 5.19 -6.04 9.52
CA LYS A 183 5.07 -6.63 8.19
C LYS A 183 5.62 -8.05 8.15
N ARG A 184 6.73 -8.33 8.82
CA ARG A 184 7.32 -9.67 8.92
C ARG A 184 6.39 -10.65 9.64
N VAL A 185 5.79 -10.26 10.77
CA VAL A 185 4.84 -11.13 11.48
C VAL A 185 3.56 -11.35 10.68
N GLY A 186 3.08 -10.36 9.93
CA GLY A 186 1.94 -10.52 9.02
C GLY A 186 2.20 -11.57 7.94
N GLU A 187 3.38 -11.58 7.31
CA GLU A 187 3.78 -12.62 6.37
C GLU A 187 3.85 -13.99 7.05
N THR A 188 4.40 -14.06 8.26
CA THR A 188 4.46 -15.31 9.03
C THR A 188 3.06 -15.87 9.30
N LEU A 189 2.10 -15.02 9.67
CA LEU A 189 0.70 -15.43 9.85
C LEU A 189 0.09 -15.94 8.54
N CYS A 190 0.30 -15.25 7.41
CA CYS A 190 -0.16 -15.70 6.10
C CYS A 190 0.40 -17.09 5.74
N TYR A 191 1.72 -17.30 5.96
CA TYR A 191 2.36 -18.59 5.77
C TYR A 191 1.72 -19.70 6.63
N ILE A 192 1.53 -19.43 7.94
CA ILE A 192 0.90 -20.39 8.87
C ILE A 192 -0.52 -20.76 8.41
N TYR A 193 -1.32 -19.77 8.02
CA TYR A 193 -2.70 -20.02 7.59
C TYR A 193 -2.76 -20.76 6.26
N HIS A 194 -1.82 -20.52 5.36
CA HIS A 194 -1.70 -21.29 4.13
C HIS A 194 -1.31 -22.75 4.41
N GLU A 195 -0.18 -22.94 5.07
CA GLU A 195 0.45 -24.25 5.23
C GLU A 195 -0.37 -25.20 6.15
N TYR A 196 -0.90 -24.66 7.26
CA TYR A 196 -1.54 -25.50 8.27
C TYR A 196 -3.08 -25.49 8.22
N TYR A 197 -3.67 -24.50 7.59
CA TYR A 197 -5.13 -24.37 7.53
C TYR A 197 -5.70 -24.34 6.12
N GLY A 198 -4.85 -24.39 5.08
CA GLY A 198 -5.27 -24.44 3.68
C GLY A 198 -5.90 -23.14 3.16
N VAL A 199 -5.67 -22.01 3.83
CA VAL A 199 -6.18 -20.71 3.36
C VAL A 199 -5.39 -20.25 2.13
N HIS A 200 -6.07 -19.76 1.12
CA HIS A 200 -5.43 -19.21 -0.06
C HIS A 200 -4.90 -17.80 0.25
N THR A 201 -3.67 -17.71 0.75
CA THR A 201 -3.00 -16.45 1.06
C THR A 201 -2.05 -16.03 -0.05
N ASN A 202 -1.95 -14.75 -0.32
CA ASN A 202 -0.86 -14.13 -1.07
C ASN A 202 -0.34 -12.93 -0.30
N MET A 203 0.92 -12.56 -0.53
CA MET A 203 1.53 -11.41 0.11
C MET A 203 2.15 -10.51 -0.96
N ILE A 204 2.03 -9.20 -0.77
CA ILE A 204 2.60 -8.18 -1.68
C ILE A 204 3.59 -7.35 -0.88
N ARG A 205 4.80 -7.15 -1.42
CA ARG A 205 5.82 -6.22 -0.91
C ARG A 205 5.93 -5.02 -1.86
N PRO A 206 5.19 -3.93 -1.61
CA PRO A 206 5.30 -2.71 -2.41
C PRO A 206 6.65 -2.03 -2.22
N PHE A 207 7.23 -1.52 -3.33
CA PHE A 207 8.48 -0.74 -3.33
C PHE A 207 8.21 0.70 -3.76
N ASN A 208 8.35 1.65 -2.84
CA ASN A 208 8.28 3.10 -3.09
C ASN A 208 7.16 3.54 -4.05
N VAL A 209 5.96 3.00 -3.83
CA VAL A 209 4.80 3.38 -4.64
C VAL A 209 4.43 4.84 -4.37
N TYR A 210 4.24 5.60 -5.46
CA TYR A 210 3.87 6.99 -5.40
C TYR A 210 2.78 7.34 -6.43
N GLY A 211 2.08 8.43 -6.18
CA GLY A 211 1.07 8.92 -7.09
C GLY A 211 0.07 9.88 -6.44
N PRO A 212 -0.96 10.29 -7.16
CA PRO A 212 -2.01 11.15 -6.66
C PRO A 212 -2.66 10.58 -5.40
N GLY A 213 -3.01 11.44 -4.47
CA GLY A 213 -3.69 11.04 -3.24
C GLY A 213 -2.77 10.73 -2.05
N MET A 214 -1.46 10.79 -2.20
CA MET A 214 -0.55 10.82 -1.05
C MET A 214 -0.78 12.11 -0.23
N GLN A 215 -0.63 12.01 1.09
CA GLN A 215 -0.87 13.16 1.97
C GLN A 215 0.28 14.16 1.88
N GLU A 216 -0.04 15.45 1.92
CA GLU A 216 0.94 16.54 1.86
C GLU A 216 1.92 16.55 3.05
N ASN A 217 1.48 16.04 4.21
CA ASN A 217 2.29 15.91 5.43
C ASN A 217 2.96 14.54 5.58
N ASP A 218 3.01 13.74 4.52
CA ASP A 218 3.76 12.49 4.51
C ASP A 218 5.27 12.80 4.45
N TYR A 219 6.04 12.20 5.35
CA TYR A 219 7.49 12.43 5.39
C TYR A 219 8.27 11.72 4.27
N ARG A 220 7.62 10.89 3.46
CA ARG A 220 8.29 10.27 2.31
C ARG A 220 8.68 11.32 1.27
N VAL A 221 9.77 11.06 0.55
CA VAL A 221 10.44 12.08 -0.28
C VAL A 221 9.52 12.74 -1.32
N LEU A 222 8.79 11.96 -2.13
CA LEU A 222 7.98 12.52 -3.23
C LEU A 222 6.81 13.38 -2.75
N PRO A 223 5.95 12.95 -1.80
CA PRO A 223 4.90 13.84 -1.30
C PRO A 223 5.46 15.06 -0.56
N ASN A 224 6.59 14.94 0.14
CA ASN A 224 7.27 16.07 0.76
C ASN A 224 7.74 17.08 -0.29
N PHE A 225 8.43 16.62 -1.34
CA PHE A 225 8.88 17.48 -2.44
C PHE A 225 7.71 18.15 -3.15
N ALA A 226 6.65 17.39 -3.48
CA ALA A 226 5.45 17.95 -4.11
C ALA A 226 4.79 19.04 -3.26
N SER A 227 4.68 18.83 -1.95
CA SER A 227 4.12 19.81 -1.01
C SER A 227 4.96 21.09 -0.95
N ARG A 228 6.30 20.97 -0.91
CA ARG A 228 7.22 22.11 -0.87
C ARG A 228 7.22 22.88 -2.19
N ILE A 229 7.22 22.20 -3.33
CA ILE A 229 7.08 22.81 -4.66
C ILE A 229 5.79 23.62 -4.77
N LYS A 230 4.67 23.04 -4.33
CA LYS A 230 3.36 23.72 -4.28
C LYS A 230 3.38 24.96 -3.39
N GLY A 231 4.13 24.91 -2.29
CA GLY A 231 4.33 26.03 -1.36
C GLY A 231 5.40 27.04 -1.79
N ASN A 232 6.05 26.85 -2.95
CA ASN A 232 7.22 27.63 -3.40
C ASN A 232 8.35 27.66 -2.35
N LEU A 233 8.57 26.55 -1.67
CA LEU A 233 9.63 26.38 -0.66
C LEU A 233 10.80 25.58 -1.26
N PRO A 234 12.06 25.80 -0.79
CA PRO A 234 13.19 24.94 -1.15
C PRO A 234 12.93 23.49 -0.76
N LEU A 235 13.42 22.53 -1.53
CA LEU A 235 13.36 21.12 -1.15
C LEU A 235 14.31 20.82 0.00
N HIS A 236 13.90 19.95 0.92
CA HIS A 236 14.79 19.47 1.98
C HIS A 236 15.42 18.14 1.55
N ILE A 237 16.73 18.14 1.41
CA ILE A 237 17.54 16.94 1.20
C ILE A 237 18.12 16.56 2.56
N TYR A 238 17.68 15.40 3.08
CA TYR A 238 18.20 14.88 4.34
C TYR A 238 19.52 14.16 4.12
N GLY A 239 20.51 14.43 4.97
CA GLY A 239 21.86 13.91 4.82
C GLY A 239 22.57 14.50 3.59
N GLN A 240 23.25 13.67 2.80
CA GLN A 240 24.03 14.11 1.65
C GLN A 240 23.30 13.96 0.30
N GLY A 241 22.07 13.42 0.29
CA GLY A 241 21.31 13.23 -0.95
C GLY A 241 21.78 12.07 -1.86
N SER A 242 22.88 11.39 -1.49
CA SER A 242 23.48 10.30 -2.26
C SER A 242 22.74 8.95 -2.14
N GLN A 243 21.82 8.83 -1.19
CA GLN A 243 21.01 7.61 -1.03
C GLN A 243 20.14 7.38 -2.26
N THR A 244 20.20 6.16 -2.80
CA THR A 244 19.47 5.79 -4.01
C THR A 244 18.13 5.14 -3.72
N ARG A 245 17.19 5.31 -4.63
CA ARG A 245 15.86 4.67 -4.60
C ARG A 245 15.38 4.37 -6.02
N THR A 246 14.54 3.37 -6.12
CA THR A 246 13.66 3.20 -7.29
C THR A 246 12.26 3.66 -6.92
N PHE A 247 11.49 4.10 -7.88
CA PHE A 247 10.13 4.59 -7.67
C PHE A 247 9.15 3.86 -8.58
N CYS A 248 8.02 3.43 -8.03
CA CYS A 248 6.97 2.76 -8.78
C CYS A 248 5.73 3.66 -8.84
N TYR A 249 5.37 4.07 -10.06
CA TYR A 249 4.14 4.86 -10.20
C TYR A 249 2.90 4.01 -9.94
N LEU A 250 1.88 4.67 -9.45
CA LEU A 250 0.66 4.03 -8.96
C LEU A 250 0.00 3.09 -9.98
N THR A 251 -0.01 3.44 -11.28
CA THR A 251 -0.65 2.60 -12.30
C THR A 251 0.00 1.23 -12.40
N ASP A 252 1.32 1.18 -12.44
CA ASP A 252 2.07 -0.08 -12.47
C ASP A 252 1.88 -0.89 -11.19
N ALA A 253 1.95 -0.21 -10.04
CA ALA A 253 1.76 -0.85 -8.75
C ALA A 253 0.37 -1.48 -8.62
N MET A 254 -0.69 -0.74 -8.94
CA MET A 254 -2.07 -1.22 -8.82
C MET A 254 -2.38 -2.36 -9.79
N VAL A 255 -1.81 -2.34 -11.01
CA VAL A 255 -1.91 -3.47 -11.94
C VAL A 255 -1.24 -4.71 -11.34
N GLY A 256 -0.01 -4.56 -10.80
CA GLY A 256 0.69 -5.66 -10.12
C GLY A 256 -0.11 -6.21 -8.93
N PHE A 257 -0.67 -5.34 -8.09
CA PHE A 257 -1.48 -5.75 -6.94
C PHE A 257 -2.73 -6.52 -7.37
N LEU A 258 -3.47 -6.03 -8.38
CA LEU A 258 -4.65 -6.70 -8.90
C LEU A 258 -4.32 -8.06 -9.51
N LEU A 259 -3.20 -8.17 -10.24
CA LEU A 259 -2.74 -9.45 -10.78
C LEU A 259 -2.43 -10.46 -9.66
N VAL A 260 -1.78 -10.04 -8.57
CA VAL A 260 -1.55 -10.91 -7.41
C VAL A 260 -2.87 -11.27 -6.72
N ASN A 261 -3.78 -10.30 -6.51
CA ASN A 261 -5.09 -10.57 -5.92
C ASN A 261 -5.86 -11.66 -6.68
N LEU A 262 -5.76 -11.67 -8.02
CA LEU A 262 -6.58 -12.51 -8.88
C LEU A 262 -5.86 -13.79 -9.35
N ARG A 263 -4.56 -13.74 -9.55
CA ARG A 263 -3.76 -14.80 -10.20
C ARG A 263 -2.56 -15.27 -9.38
N GLY A 264 -2.30 -14.67 -8.21
CA GLY A 264 -1.17 -15.08 -7.37
C GLY A 264 -1.24 -16.56 -7.01
N VAL A 265 -0.11 -17.23 -7.00
CA VAL A 265 0.00 -18.62 -6.53
C VAL A 265 -0.21 -18.65 -5.03
N PRO A 266 -1.09 -19.53 -4.49
CA PRO A 266 -1.32 -19.60 -3.05
C PRO A 266 -0.04 -19.81 -2.25
N GLY A 267 0.11 -19.09 -1.14
CA GLY A 267 1.28 -19.16 -0.26
C GLY A 267 2.46 -18.26 -0.69
N GLU A 268 2.45 -17.74 -1.92
CA GLU A 268 3.57 -17.00 -2.45
C GLU A 268 3.53 -15.50 -2.11
N VAL A 269 4.73 -14.91 -2.03
CA VAL A 269 4.96 -13.47 -1.86
C VAL A 269 5.51 -12.86 -3.15
N TYR A 270 5.17 -11.60 -3.40
CA TYR A 270 5.52 -10.89 -4.64
C TYR A 270 6.08 -9.51 -4.35
N ASN A 271 7.27 -9.23 -4.87
CA ASN A 271 7.81 -7.88 -4.93
C ASN A 271 7.10 -7.09 -6.04
N ILE A 272 6.52 -5.96 -5.71
CA ILE A 272 5.85 -5.08 -6.67
C ILE A 272 6.52 -3.71 -6.64
N GLY A 273 7.25 -3.42 -7.71
CA GLY A 273 8.03 -2.20 -7.86
C GLY A 273 8.71 -2.12 -9.21
N ASN A 274 9.34 -1.01 -9.47
CA ASN A 274 10.20 -0.82 -10.64
C ASN A 274 11.66 -1.09 -10.25
N PRO A 275 12.38 -1.99 -10.93
CA PRO A 275 13.80 -2.20 -10.63
C PRO A 275 14.70 -1.10 -11.23
N LYS A 276 14.18 -0.27 -12.13
CA LYS A 276 14.92 0.79 -12.84
C LYS A 276 14.02 1.97 -13.20
N PRO A 277 14.56 3.21 -13.28
CA PRO A 277 15.91 3.56 -12.87
C PRO A 277 16.08 3.57 -11.35
N GLU A 278 17.28 3.21 -10.87
CA GLU A 278 17.72 3.54 -9.52
C GLU A 278 18.38 4.91 -9.58
N ILE A 279 17.90 5.87 -8.81
CA ILE A 279 18.36 7.26 -8.81
C ILE A 279 18.65 7.74 -7.40
N SER A 280 19.61 8.65 -7.27
CA SER A 280 19.86 9.34 -6.01
C SER A 280 18.77 10.40 -5.73
N ILE A 281 18.71 10.89 -4.50
CA ILE A 281 17.80 12.00 -4.16
C ILE A 281 18.21 13.28 -4.87
N GLU A 282 19.50 13.50 -5.11
CA GLU A 282 20.00 14.64 -5.92
C GLU A 282 19.51 14.52 -7.37
N GLU A 283 19.70 13.36 -8.02
CA GLU A 283 19.18 13.11 -9.37
C GLU A 283 17.66 13.25 -9.45
N LEU A 284 16.92 12.88 -8.39
CA LEU A 284 15.48 13.10 -8.34
C LEU A 284 15.14 14.60 -8.39
N VAL A 285 15.90 15.45 -7.71
CA VAL A 285 15.70 16.90 -7.75
C VAL A 285 15.96 17.45 -9.13
N ASP A 286 17.03 17.01 -9.79
CA ASP A 286 17.37 17.41 -11.14
C ASP A 286 16.28 17.02 -12.14
N ASN A 287 15.80 15.78 -12.08
CA ASN A 287 14.69 15.29 -12.91
C ASN A 287 13.41 16.12 -12.70
N ILE A 288 13.09 16.48 -11.45
CA ILE A 288 11.95 17.36 -11.16
C ILE A 288 12.17 18.74 -11.76
N GLY A 289 13.38 19.29 -11.67
CA GLY A 289 13.76 20.55 -12.27
C GLY A 289 13.58 20.56 -13.79
N GLU A 290 14.03 19.52 -14.46
CA GLU A 290 13.85 19.34 -15.90
C GLU A 290 12.36 19.32 -16.30
N VAL A 291 11.55 18.52 -15.59
CA VAL A 291 10.10 18.42 -15.85
C VAL A 291 9.40 19.77 -15.65
N LEU A 292 9.80 20.55 -14.64
CA LEU A 292 9.21 21.85 -14.34
C LEU A 292 9.83 23.01 -15.15
N GLY A 293 10.88 22.75 -15.93
CA GLY A 293 11.59 23.75 -16.74
C GLY A 293 12.28 24.85 -15.91
N ARG A 294 12.69 24.53 -14.67
CA ARG A 294 13.35 25.48 -13.76
C ARG A 294 14.27 24.78 -12.77
N THR A 295 15.30 25.47 -12.32
CA THR A 295 16.10 25.01 -11.17
C THR A 295 15.26 25.02 -9.90
N ILE A 296 15.33 23.95 -9.13
CA ILE A 296 14.62 23.82 -7.87
C ILE A 296 15.59 24.14 -6.71
N PRO A 297 15.29 25.15 -5.88
CA PRO A 297 16.10 25.43 -4.70
C PRO A 297 16.07 24.27 -3.71
N CYS A 298 17.24 23.92 -3.16
CA CYS A 298 17.38 22.83 -2.18
C CYS A 298 18.18 23.31 -0.98
N ASP A 299 17.78 22.84 0.20
CA ASP A 299 18.51 22.97 1.45
C ASP A 299 18.94 21.58 1.91
N ILE A 300 20.23 21.39 2.15
CA ILE A 300 20.71 20.20 2.84
C ILE A 300 20.43 20.40 4.32
N VAL A 301 19.69 19.48 4.91
CA VAL A 301 19.25 19.57 6.30
C VAL A 301 19.55 18.27 7.04
N ASP A 302 19.79 18.38 8.33
CA ASP A 302 19.90 17.22 9.18
C ASP A 302 18.56 16.50 9.29
N TYR A 303 18.62 15.19 9.54
CA TYR A 303 17.41 14.45 9.85
C TYR A 303 16.77 15.05 11.12
N PRO A 304 15.47 15.33 11.12
CA PRO A 304 14.79 15.73 12.34
C PRO A 304 15.01 14.68 13.42
N ASP A 305 15.14 15.08 14.70
CA ASP A 305 15.23 14.14 15.84
C ASP A 305 14.06 13.13 15.84
N SER A 306 12.95 13.53 15.20
CA SER A 306 11.80 12.67 14.97
C SER A 306 11.99 11.67 13.83
N TYR A 307 13.03 11.77 13.02
CA TYR A 307 13.29 10.87 11.89
C TYR A 307 14.45 9.92 12.27
N PRO A 308 14.31 8.60 12.15
CA PRO A 308 15.43 7.70 12.34
C PRO A 308 16.47 7.93 11.25
N ALA A 309 17.71 8.02 11.66
CA ALA A 309 18.84 8.02 10.75
C ALA A 309 18.91 6.67 10.00
#